data_9a2ce6c3eea7f275cdc8ee981c0762d4
#
_entry.id   9a2ce6c3eea7f275cdc8ee981c0762d4
#
_cell.length_a   1.000
_cell.length_b   1.000
_cell.length_c   1.000
_cell.angle_alpha   90.00
_cell.angle_beta   90.00
_cell.angle_gamma   90.00
#
_symmetry.space_group_name_H-M   'P 1'
#
loop_
_entity.id
_entity.type
_entity.pdbx_description
1 polymer ?
#
loop_
_entity_poly.entity_id
_entity_poly.type
_entity_poly.pdbx_seq_one_letter_code
_entity_poly.pdbx_strand_id
1 'polypeptide(L)'
;MTEEQPTTVGVLGLGSTGGAWADLLTAAGVPVVAVDGDPAVVARRRWPGATVTTRLDALASAGVVIEAVPEDLELKGAVLRSAAAVCGPETAFASTTASLSLTALAVASGRPTWLAGLRTLLPPPAGGVELAGTSMTDPATLAAVRAVLDLLPVRLAELGPAGGATRRMLLAFLNRAAVLGETGESGRDDIDTAMRLGCGLPHGPFELLDRIGIDAAVAELDVLHRETGRAAFEPATLLRTMTETGALGRKTGRGFYRYDTGYAAPEPAVVPGGTPRPVRRVGVVGSGIMARGIAQVTTSHGLPTVLVARSTEKAEAARAAIDASLERAVRRGQVGAEQRKAALAALVVTTDVAGLADCDIAIEAVSEDEQAKAAVFAGLDRVCRPGAVLATTTSSLSVADCAKATRRPADVVGLHFFNPAPAMRLVEVGRTGFVADDVVATAHAFATALGKTPVGCPDRSGFLVNHLLFPYLNDAAALVENGAATIEEVDTAVAQGLGFPMGPFALLDAIGLDVSEAIQLRLHEANDDPDVKPTAMLSQLVALGRLGRKTEAGFHSYSVWRVTA
;
A
#
# COMPACT_ATOMS: atom_id res chain seq x y z
N MET A 1 42.80 2.99 -25.74
CA MET A 1 41.75 2.91 -24.70
C MET A 1 41.86 1.52 -24.12
N THR A 2 42.49 1.39 -22.96
CA THR A 2 42.50 0.14 -22.18
C THR A 2 41.09 -0.04 -21.67
N GLU A 3 40.40 -1.11 -22.10
CA GLU A 3 39.14 -1.54 -21.46
C GLU A 3 39.46 -1.79 -19.98
N GLU A 4 39.07 -0.87 -19.09
CA GLU A 4 39.10 -1.13 -17.64
C GLU A 4 38.21 -2.35 -17.41
N GLN A 5 38.80 -3.43 -16.93
CA GLN A 5 38.05 -4.62 -16.55
C GLN A 5 37.02 -4.21 -15.47
N PRO A 6 35.76 -4.63 -15.58
CA PRO A 6 34.74 -4.26 -14.61
C PRO A 6 35.16 -4.73 -13.21
N THR A 7 35.04 -3.82 -12.25
CA THR A 7 35.37 -4.07 -10.84
C THR A 7 34.62 -5.30 -10.32
N THR A 8 35.33 -6.29 -9.76
CA THR A 8 34.69 -7.44 -9.10
C THR A 8 33.99 -6.97 -7.83
N VAL A 9 32.75 -7.36 -7.66
CA VAL A 9 31.95 -7.02 -6.46
C VAL A 9 31.74 -8.24 -5.59
N GLY A 10 32.13 -8.12 -4.32
CA GLY A 10 31.84 -9.10 -3.29
C GLY A 10 30.44 -8.87 -2.70
N VAL A 11 29.71 -9.93 -2.38
CA VAL A 11 28.44 -9.87 -1.64
C VAL A 11 28.53 -10.78 -0.43
N LEU A 12 28.42 -10.23 0.78
CA LEU A 12 28.46 -10.93 2.05
C LEU A 12 27.06 -11.08 2.66
N GLY A 13 26.65 -12.34 2.88
CA GLY A 13 25.28 -12.67 3.30
C GLY A 13 24.35 -12.78 2.10
N LEU A 14 23.81 -13.98 1.84
CA LEU A 14 22.99 -14.29 0.66
C LEU A 14 21.50 -14.50 0.99
N GLY A 15 21.05 -13.81 2.02
CA GLY A 15 19.65 -13.70 2.39
C GLY A 15 18.81 -12.94 1.34
N SER A 16 17.68 -12.35 1.74
CA SER A 16 16.79 -11.61 0.83
C SER A 16 17.50 -10.42 0.18
N THR A 17 18.20 -9.60 0.99
CA THR A 17 18.87 -8.38 0.51
C THR A 17 20.13 -8.71 -0.30
N GLY A 18 21.02 -9.53 0.24
CA GLY A 18 22.26 -9.86 -0.47
C GLY A 18 22.01 -10.69 -1.73
N GLY A 19 21.02 -11.61 -1.69
CA GLY A 19 20.59 -12.32 -2.90
C GLY A 19 20.08 -11.38 -3.98
N ALA A 20 19.28 -10.35 -3.62
CA ALA A 20 18.80 -9.36 -4.56
C ALA A 20 19.93 -8.49 -5.16
N TRP A 21 20.95 -8.14 -4.37
CA TRP A 21 22.15 -7.48 -4.90
C TRP A 21 22.93 -8.38 -5.87
N ALA A 22 23.12 -9.67 -5.53
CA ALA A 22 23.78 -10.62 -6.42
C ALA A 22 23.00 -10.82 -7.73
N ASP A 23 21.66 -10.88 -7.68
CA ASP A 23 20.80 -10.95 -8.87
C ASP A 23 21.02 -9.74 -9.79
N LEU A 24 21.00 -8.51 -9.23
CA LEU A 24 21.18 -7.28 -10.00
C LEU A 24 22.57 -7.18 -10.63
N LEU A 25 23.60 -7.45 -9.84
CA LEU A 25 25.00 -7.38 -10.29
C LEU A 25 25.26 -8.37 -11.43
N THR A 26 24.83 -9.62 -11.27
CA THR A 26 25.03 -10.65 -12.30
C THR A 26 24.21 -10.37 -13.55
N ALA A 27 22.96 -9.87 -13.41
CA ALA A 27 22.14 -9.45 -14.55
C ALA A 27 22.77 -8.28 -15.33
N ALA A 28 23.51 -7.40 -14.65
CA ALA A 28 24.26 -6.31 -15.27
C ALA A 28 25.64 -6.74 -15.83
N GLY A 29 25.98 -8.03 -15.73
CA GLY A 29 27.26 -8.53 -16.22
C GLY A 29 28.47 -8.18 -15.33
N VAL A 30 28.24 -7.72 -14.10
CA VAL A 30 29.30 -7.42 -13.14
C VAL A 30 29.87 -8.73 -12.58
N PRO A 31 31.19 -8.93 -12.51
CA PRO A 31 31.81 -10.09 -11.87
C PRO A 31 31.46 -10.12 -10.36
N VAL A 32 30.87 -11.24 -9.88
CA VAL A 32 30.40 -11.36 -8.49
C VAL A 32 31.10 -12.49 -7.75
N VAL A 33 31.52 -12.20 -6.53
CA VAL A 33 31.92 -13.18 -5.51
C VAL A 33 30.91 -13.13 -4.38
N ALA A 34 30.04 -14.13 -4.30
CA ALA A 34 28.95 -14.23 -3.35
C ALA A 34 29.34 -15.18 -2.20
N VAL A 35 29.33 -14.67 -0.97
CA VAL A 35 29.81 -15.41 0.22
C VAL A 35 28.71 -15.44 1.29
N ASP A 36 28.44 -16.65 1.81
CA ASP A 36 27.57 -16.84 2.98
C ASP A 36 28.20 -17.87 3.92
N GLY A 37 28.07 -17.66 5.22
CA GLY A 37 28.59 -18.57 6.24
C GLY A 37 27.83 -19.90 6.32
N ASP A 38 26.58 -19.95 5.82
CA ASP A 38 25.76 -21.16 5.81
C ASP A 38 25.93 -21.95 4.49
N PRO A 39 26.51 -23.18 4.57
CA PRO A 39 26.64 -24.04 3.40
C PRO A 39 25.29 -24.38 2.72
N ALA A 40 24.19 -24.41 3.49
CA ALA A 40 22.87 -24.69 2.95
C ALA A 40 22.35 -23.52 2.09
N VAL A 41 22.65 -22.28 2.46
CA VAL A 41 22.37 -21.10 1.66
C VAL A 41 23.19 -21.12 0.37
N VAL A 42 24.51 -21.37 0.47
CA VAL A 42 25.43 -21.47 -0.68
C VAL A 42 24.97 -22.57 -1.66
N ALA A 43 24.54 -23.73 -1.16
CA ALA A 43 24.10 -24.85 -1.98
C ALA A 43 22.85 -24.53 -2.82
N ARG A 44 21.99 -23.64 -2.36
CA ARG A 44 20.72 -23.25 -3.03
C ARG A 44 20.88 -22.12 -4.04
N ARG A 45 21.99 -21.39 -4.01
CA ARG A 45 22.21 -20.20 -4.84
C ARG A 45 23.05 -20.54 -6.07
N ARG A 46 22.62 -20.04 -7.21
CA ARG A 46 23.36 -20.17 -8.48
C ARG A 46 23.15 -18.89 -9.29
N TRP A 47 24.23 -18.25 -9.63
CA TRP A 47 24.26 -17.13 -10.56
C TRP A 47 25.27 -17.44 -11.67
N PRO A 48 24.86 -17.40 -12.95
CA PRO A 48 25.77 -17.60 -14.05
C PRO A 48 26.98 -16.65 -13.98
N GLY A 49 28.20 -17.19 -14.04
CA GLY A 49 29.41 -16.37 -14.00
C GLY A 49 29.84 -15.87 -12.61
N ALA A 50 29.07 -16.13 -11.53
CA ALA A 50 29.43 -15.75 -10.17
C ALA A 50 30.13 -16.91 -9.43
N THR A 51 31.09 -16.57 -8.56
CA THR A 51 31.67 -17.50 -7.58
C THR A 51 30.77 -17.48 -6.33
N VAL A 52 30.19 -18.64 -5.97
CA VAL A 52 29.36 -18.78 -4.76
C VAL A 52 30.04 -19.72 -3.78
N THR A 53 30.38 -19.25 -2.57
CA THR A 53 31.22 -19.99 -1.62
C THR A 53 30.97 -19.61 -0.17
N THR A 54 31.45 -20.47 0.75
CA THR A 54 31.51 -20.14 2.19
C THR A 54 32.86 -19.50 2.59
N ARG A 55 33.81 -19.35 1.67
CA ARG A 55 35.16 -18.91 1.94
C ARG A 55 35.32 -17.41 1.75
N LEU A 56 35.69 -16.70 2.81
CA LEU A 56 35.94 -15.26 2.78
C LEU A 56 37.15 -14.86 1.93
N ASP A 57 38.18 -15.72 1.83
CA ASP A 57 39.37 -15.43 1.03
C ASP A 57 39.10 -15.28 -0.47
N ALA A 58 37.97 -15.78 -0.96
CA ALA A 58 37.50 -15.52 -2.32
C ALA A 58 37.26 -14.04 -2.62
N LEU A 59 37.06 -13.20 -1.59
CA LEU A 59 36.89 -11.76 -1.73
C LEU A 59 38.17 -10.97 -2.00
N ALA A 60 39.34 -11.62 -2.01
CA ALA A 60 40.64 -10.94 -2.16
C ALA A 60 40.74 -10.07 -3.42
N SER A 61 40.02 -10.42 -4.50
CA SER A 61 39.98 -9.65 -5.76
C SER A 61 38.88 -8.61 -5.85
N ALA A 62 38.04 -8.48 -4.81
CA ALA A 62 36.92 -7.55 -4.85
C ALA A 62 37.38 -6.10 -4.66
N GLY A 63 36.95 -5.20 -5.55
CA GLY A 63 37.16 -3.76 -5.39
C GLY A 63 36.09 -3.10 -4.53
N VAL A 64 34.88 -3.67 -4.55
CA VAL A 64 33.75 -3.25 -3.68
C VAL A 64 33.17 -4.49 -3.03
N VAL A 65 32.83 -4.41 -1.73
CA VAL A 65 32.15 -5.48 -0.99
C VAL A 65 30.86 -4.94 -0.38
N ILE A 66 29.72 -5.52 -0.77
CA ILE A 66 28.40 -5.24 -0.21
C ILE A 66 28.12 -6.22 0.92
N GLU A 67 27.96 -5.70 2.15
CA GLU A 67 27.60 -6.49 3.32
C GLU A 67 26.09 -6.46 3.54
N ALA A 68 25.47 -7.64 3.65
CA ALA A 68 24.04 -7.86 3.79
C ALA A 68 23.72 -8.99 4.79
N VAL A 69 24.52 -9.13 5.85
CA VAL A 69 24.22 -10.06 6.95
C VAL A 69 23.14 -9.47 7.89
N PRO A 70 22.55 -10.26 8.81
CA PRO A 70 21.48 -9.78 9.70
C PRO A 70 21.81 -8.50 10.43
N GLU A 71 20.78 -7.74 10.80
CA GLU A 71 20.84 -6.38 11.37
C GLU A 71 21.26 -6.42 12.85
N ASP A 72 22.51 -6.77 13.07
CA ASP A 72 23.17 -6.83 14.38
C ASP A 72 24.55 -6.17 14.29
N LEU A 73 24.85 -5.21 15.17
CA LEU A 73 26.06 -4.42 15.12
C LEU A 73 27.34 -5.24 15.34
N GLU A 74 27.30 -6.21 16.27
CA GLU A 74 28.46 -7.03 16.59
C GLU A 74 28.76 -8.00 15.44
N LEU A 75 27.71 -8.64 14.91
CA LEU A 75 27.83 -9.55 13.78
C LEU A 75 28.34 -8.83 12.52
N LYS A 76 27.70 -7.72 12.13
CA LYS A 76 28.13 -6.93 10.96
C LYS A 76 29.57 -6.44 11.12
N GLY A 77 29.92 -5.92 12.31
CA GLY A 77 31.28 -5.47 12.61
C GLY A 77 32.30 -6.60 12.53
N ALA A 78 31.99 -7.79 13.06
CA ALA A 78 32.88 -8.96 13.01
C ALA A 78 33.08 -9.45 11.58
N VAL A 79 32.01 -9.55 10.78
CA VAL A 79 32.07 -9.98 9.38
C VAL A 79 32.84 -9.00 8.52
N LEU A 80 32.61 -7.68 8.70
CA LEU A 80 33.37 -6.64 7.99
C LEU A 80 34.87 -6.67 8.34
N ARG A 81 35.23 -6.84 9.61
CA ARG A 81 36.66 -7.00 10.01
C ARG A 81 37.29 -8.22 9.36
N SER A 82 36.58 -9.35 9.35
CA SER A 82 37.08 -10.59 8.74
C SER A 82 37.27 -10.44 7.24
N ALA A 83 36.32 -9.77 6.55
CA ALA A 83 36.45 -9.47 5.13
C ALA A 83 37.61 -8.48 4.85
N ALA A 84 37.74 -7.45 5.68
CA ALA A 84 38.80 -6.47 5.56
C ALA A 84 40.22 -7.05 5.72
N ALA A 85 40.34 -8.18 6.43
CA ALA A 85 41.63 -8.89 6.59
C ALA A 85 42.10 -9.63 5.32
N VAL A 86 41.16 -9.98 4.43
CA VAL A 86 41.47 -10.73 3.20
C VAL A 86 41.42 -9.88 1.94
N CYS A 87 40.68 -8.76 1.98
CA CYS A 87 40.57 -7.83 0.87
C CYS A 87 41.76 -6.86 0.78
N GLY A 88 41.94 -6.28 -0.39
CA GLY A 88 42.94 -5.24 -0.64
C GLY A 88 42.75 -3.99 0.24
N PRO A 89 43.82 -3.17 0.41
CA PRO A 89 43.75 -1.97 1.26
C PRO A 89 42.78 -0.92 0.72
N GLU A 90 42.51 -0.91 -0.57
CA GLU A 90 41.61 0.06 -1.25
C GLU A 90 40.21 -0.50 -1.53
N THR A 91 39.89 -1.70 -1.03
CA THR A 91 38.55 -2.27 -1.17
C THR A 91 37.53 -1.42 -0.42
N ALA A 92 36.53 -0.90 -1.14
CA ALA A 92 35.42 -0.17 -0.55
C ALA A 92 34.38 -1.17 0.02
N PHE A 93 33.92 -0.92 1.23
CA PHE A 93 32.83 -1.67 1.86
C PHE A 93 31.55 -0.86 1.87
N ALA A 94 30.43 -1.52 1.62
CA ALA A 94 29.11 -0.91 1.65
C ALA A 94 28.16 -1.80 2.46
N SER A 95 27.68 -1.29 3.61
CA SER A 95 26.73 -2.04 4.45
C SER A 95 25.29 -1.70 4.08
N THR A 96 24.45 -2.74 3.97
CA THR A 96 23.00 -2.56 3.71
C THR A 96 22.20 -2.29 4.98
N THR A 97 22.84 -1.84 6.05
CA THR A 97 22.15 -1.51 7.31
C THR A 97 21.05 -0.47 7.08
N ALA A 98 19.85 -0.76 7.59
CA ALA A 98 18.72 0.15 7.51
C ALA A 98 18.50 0.94 8.82
N SER A 99 18.84 0.35 9.98
CA SER A 99 18.50 0.87 11.30
C SER A 99 19.70 1.16 12.21
N LEU A 100 20.85 0.49 11.97
CA LEU A 100 22.04 0.70 12.81
C LEU A 100 22.75 2.02 12.49
N SER A 101 23.44 2.57 13.49
CA SER A 101 24.31 3.72 13.29
C SER A 101 25.46 3.37 12.35
N LEU A 102 25.50 3.99 11.18
CA LEU A 102 26.58 3.79 10.20
C LEU A 102 27.94 4.19 10.79
N THR A 103 27.99 5.22 11.64
CA THR A 103 29.21 5.64 12.36
C THR A 103 29.69 4.56 13.32
N ALA A 104 28.78 3.97 14.11
CA ALA A 104 29.15 2.88 15.02
C ALA A 104 29.65 1.66 14.26
N LEU A 105 28.99 1.31 13.14
CA LEU A 105 29.39 0.21 12.27
C LEU A 105 30.74 0.48 11.59
N ALA A 106 31.01 1.72 11.17
CA ALA A 106 32.27 2.13 10.58
C ALA A 106 33.43 1.90 11.56
N VAL A 107 33.26 2.32 12.83
CA VAL A 107 34.24 2.04 13.89
C VAL A 107 34.36 0.53 14.14
N ALA A 108 33.25 -0.19 14.24
CA ALA A 108 33.23 -1.63 14.47
C ALA A 108 33.89 -2.43 13.33
N SER A 109 33.88 -1.93 12.09
CA SER A 109 34.52 -2.58 10.92
C SER A 109 36.06 -2.58 10.97
N GLY A 110 36.67 -1.71 11.76
CA GLY A 110 38.13 -1.50 11.79
C GLY A 110 38.69 -0.72 10.60
N ARG A 111 37.84 -0.35 9.61
CA ARG A 111 38.20 0.47 8.43
C ARG A 111 37.18 1.59 8.19
N PRO A 112 37.07 2.56 9.12
CA PRO A 112 36.00 3.55 9.10
C PRO A 112 36.00 4.44 7.83
N THR A 113 37.17 4.69 7.24
CA THR A 113 37.30 5.48 6.02
C THR A 113 36.82 4.76 4.77
N TRP A 114 36.80 3.43 4.78
CA TRP A 114 36.44 2.59 3.65
C TRP A 114 35.04 1.98 3.77
N LEU A 115 34.20 2.49 4.69
CA LEU A 115 32.81 2.04 4.84
C LEU A 115 31.82 3.13 4.39
N ALA A 116 30.94 2.74 3.49
CA ALA A 116 29.72 3.46 3.10
C ALA A 116 28.47 2.70 3.56
N GLY A 117 27.33 3.37 3.58
CA GLY A 117 26.01 2.76 3.74
C GLY A 117 25.28 2.65 2.41
N LEU A 118 24.66 1.49 2.16
CA LEU A 118 23.70 1.26 1.11
C LEU A 118 22.33 1.02 1.73
N ARG A 119 21.69 2.09 2.21
CA ARG A 119 20.42 1.97 2.92
C ARG A 119 19.28 1.69 1.97
N THR A 120 18.46 0.69 2.30
CA THR A 120 17.26 0.33 1.55
C THR A 120 16.13 0.03 2.51
N LEU A 121 14.92 0.47 2.19
CA LEU A 121 13.71 0.08 2.94
C LEU A 121 13.16 -1.26 2.48
N LEU A 122 13.39 -1.61 1.22
CA LEU A 122 13.03 -2.88 0.60
C LEU A 122 14.25 -3.44 -0.14
N PRO A 123 14.40 -4.77 -0.27
CA PRO A 123 15.43 -5.35 -1.12
C PRO A 123 15.34 -4.80 -2.55
N PRO A 124 16.46 -4.40 -3.17
CA PRO A 124 16.43 -3.84 -4.51
C PRO A 124 15.98 -4.89 -5.55
N PRO A 125 15.42 -4.50 -6.70
CA PRO A 125 15.14 -3.12 -7.13
C PRO A 125 13.78 -2.57 -6.65
N ALA A 126 13.10 -3.22 -5.71
CA ALA A 126 11.74 -2.88 -5.29
C ALA A 126 11.65 -1.49 -4.63
N GLY A 127 12.70 -1.06 -3.93
CA GLY A 127 12.78 0.25 -3.28
C GLY A 127 13.94 1.09 -3.81
N GLY A 128 14.00 2.36 -3.38
CA GLY A 128 15.14 3.23 -3.61
C GLY A 128 16.34 2.85 -2.76
N VAL A 129 17.53 3.18 -3.23
CA VAL A 129 18.81 2.93 -2.57
C VAL A 129 19.45 4.27 -2.20
N GLU A 130 19.77 4.47 -0.95
CA GLU A 130 20.55 5.62 -0.50
C GLU A 130 22.00 5.24 -0.30
N LEU A 131 22.89 5.96 -0.97
CA LEU A 131 24.33 5.89 -0.71
C LEU A 131 24.68 6.95 0.34
N ALA A 132 25.05 6.52 1.53
CA ALA A 132 25.36 7.37 2.66
C ALA A 132 26.84 7.22 3.08
N GLY A 133 27.44 8.31 3.52
CA GLY A 133 28.74 8.32 4.21
C GLY A 133 28.61 8.78 5.66
N THR A 134 29.68 8.57 6.42
CA THR A 134 29.91 9.22 7.72
C THR A 134 30.91 10.37 7.55
N SER A 135 31.13 11.15 8.61
CA SER A 135 32.21 12.15 8.61
C SER A 135 33.61 11.54 8.45
N MET A 136 33.75 10.22 8.61
CA MET A 136 35.02 9.49 8.45
C MET A 136 35.16 8.85 7.05
N THR A 137 34.08 8.70 6.31
CA THR A 137 34.07 8.01 5.00
C THR A 137 34.88 8.80 3.97
N ASP A 138 35.85 8.15 3.35
CA ASP A 138 36.63 8.76 2.28
C ASP A 138 35.75 8.99 1.03
N PRO A 139 35.84 10.15 0.38
CA PRO A 139 35.15 10.40 -0.89
C PRO A 139 35.42 9.35 -1.97
N ALA A 140 36.62 8.74 -2.02
CA ALA A 140 36.96 7.66 -2.93
C ALA A 140 36.12 6.40 -2.70
N THR A 141 35.78 6.09 -1.43
CA THR A 141 34.87 5.00 -1.08
C THR A 141 33.48 5.21 -1.66
N LEU A 142 32.95 6.43 -1.48
CA LEU A 142 31.64 6.76 -2.04
C LEU A 142 31.64 6.72 -3.58
N ALA A 143 32.73 7.20 -4.18
CA ALA A 143 32.88 7.16 -5.64
C ALA A 143 32.95 5.72 -6.18
N ALA A 144 33.68 4.82 -5.52
CA ALA A 144 33.79 3.42 -5.91
C ALA A 144 32.44 2.69 -5.83
N VAL A 145 31.70 2.89 -4.72
CA VAL A 145 30.36 2.32 -4.57
C VAL A 145 29.37 2.92 -5.58
N ARG A 146 29.44 4.24 -5.81
CA ARG A 146 28.61 4.93 -6.80
C ARG A 146 28.82 4.37 -8.20
N ALA A 147 30.07 4.14 -8.60
CA ALA A 147 30.40 3.57 -9.91
C ALA A 147 29.75 2.19 -10.13
N VAL A 148 29.65 1.38 -9.07
CA VAL A 148 28.89 0.11 -9.14
C VAL A 148 27.39 0.34 -9.27
N LEU A 149 26.82 1.29 -8.50
CA LEU A 149 25.37 1.58 -8.56
C LEU A 149 24.97 2.13 -9.94
N ASP A 150 25.81 2.89 -10.60
CA ASP A 150 25.53 3.49 -11.91
C ASP A 150 25.46 2.42 -13.03
N LEU A 151 25.94 1.20 -12.79
CA LEU A 151 25.79 0.04 -13.70
C LEU A 151 24.44 -0.67 -13.53
N LEU A 152 23.69 -0.37 -12.47
CA LEU A 152 22.52 -1.14 -12.05
C LEU A 152 21.22 -0.37 -12.29
N PRO A 153 20.11 -1.06 -12.57
CA PRO A 153 18.80 -0.43 -12.70
C PRO A 153 18.19 -0.10 -11.32
N VAL A 154 18.94 0.58 -10.46
CA VAL A 154 18.50 1.00 -9.14
C VAL A 154 18.17 2.48 -9.13
N ARG A 155 17.11 2.84 -8.40
CA ARG A 155 16.75 4.24 -8.17
C ARG A 155 17.47 4.75 -6.93
N LEU A 156 18.25 5.81 -7.06
CA LEU A 156 18.83 6.47 -5.91
C LEU A 156 17.73 7.21 -5.13
N ALA A 157 17.82 7.16 -3.82
CA ALA A 157 16.87 7.76 -2.88
C ALA A 157 17.60 8.55 -1.81
N GLU A 158 16.90 9.54 -1.26
CA GLU A 158 17.32 10.26 -0.06
C GLU A 158 16.42 9.80 1.10
N LEU A 159 16.91 8.87 1.92
CA LEU A 159 16.14 8.33 3.05
C LEU A 159 16.35 9.16 4.32
N GLY A 160 17.51 9.78 4.43
CA GLY A 160 17.86 10.64 5.54
C GLY A 160 17.70 9.98 6.93
N PRO A 161 17.52 10.78 7.99
CA PRO A 161 17.25 10.28 9.34
C PRO A 161 15.92 9.52 9.45
N ALA A 162 14.95 9.85 8.60
CA ALA A 162 13.62 9.23 8.60
C ALA A 162 13.61 7.78 8.11
N GLY A 163 14.66 7.28 7.45
CA GLY A 163 14.69 5.94 6.88
C GLY A 163 14.37 4.83 7.88
N GLY A 164 15.02 4.84 9.05
CA GLY A 164 14.77 3.87 10.13
C GLY A 164 13.34 3.97 10.69
N ALA A 165 12.81 5.17 10.88
CA ALA A 165 11.46 5.41 11.34
C ALA A 165 10.42 4.91 10.30
N THR A 166 10.65 5.17 9.02
CA THR A 166 9.82 4.69 7.90
C THR A 166 9.83 3.16 7.82
N ARG A 167 10.98 2.51 8.09
CA ARG A 167 11.07 1.05 8.17
C ARG A 167 10.20 0.48 9.28
N ARG A 168 10.21 1.08 10.49
CA ARG A 168 9.34 0.68 11.62
C ARG A 168 7.86 0.83 11.26
N MET A 169 7.48 1.94 10.66
CA MET A 169 6.12 2.20 10.18
C MET A 169 5.68 1.15 9.14
N LEU A 170 6.55 0.82 8.18
CA LEU A 170 6.30 -0.24 7.21
C LEU A 170 6.06 -1.58 7.90
N LEU A 171 6.90 -1.98 8.85
CA LEU A 171 6.76 -3.26 9.55
C LEU A 171 5.47 -3.35 10.36
N ALA A 172 5.05 -2.27 11.04
CA ALA A 172 3.76 -2.22 11.72
C ALA A 172 2.59 -2.43 10.73
N PHE A 173 2.62 -1.75 9.58
CA PHE A 173 1.64 -1.91 8.51
C PHE A 173 1.58 -3.35 7.98
N LEU A 174 2.73 -3.96 7.70
CA LEU A 174 2.81 -5.33 7.18
C LEU A 174 2.33 -6.36 8.22
N ASN A 175 2.68 -6.16 9.48
CA ASN A 175 2.21 -7.02 10.58
C ASN A 175 0.69 -6.94 10.77
N ARG A 176 0.10 -5.74 10.71
CA ARG A 176 -1.37 -5.56 10.76
C ARG A 176 -2.05 -6.29 9.61
N ALA A 177 -1.48 -6.25 8.40
CA ALA A 177 -2.00 -7.02 7.27
C ALA A 177 -1.93 -8.54 7.53
N ALA A 178 -0.86 -9.03 8.16
CA ALA A 178 -0.73 -10.43 8.53
C ALA A 178 -1.75 -10.85 9.60
N VAL A 179 -1.96 -10.03 10.65
CA VAL A 179 -3.01 -10.23 11.66
C VAL A 179 -4.40 -10.27 11.01
N LEU A 180 -4.67 -9.36 10.06
CA LEU A 180 -5.93 -9.38 9.32
C LEU A 180 -6.10 -10.67 8.52
N GLY A 181 -5.04 -11.16 7.89
CA GLY A 181 -5.04 -12.43 7.16
C GLY A 181 -5.27 -13.67 8.03
N GLU A 182 -4.89 -13.63 9.32
CA GLU A 182 -5.13 -14.71 10.28
C GLU A 182 -6.61 -14.97 10.55
N THR A 183 -7.45 -13.93 10.46
CA THR A 183 -8.89 -14.07 10.70
C THR A 183 -9.56 -14.98 9.67
N GLY A 184 -8.94 -15.18 8.49
CA GLY A 184 -9.50 -15.93 7.39
C GLY A 184 -10.72 -15.27 6.71
N GLU A 185 -11.10 -14.08 7.16
CA GLU A 185 -12.26 -13.34 6.63
C GLU A 185 -11.96 -12.69 5.27
N SER A 186 -10.67 -12.48 4.99
CA SER A 186 -10.20 -11.99 3.69
C SER A 186 -8.92 -12.72 3.30
N GLY A 187 -8.85 -13.13 2.04
CA GLY A 187 -7.68 -13.81 1.49
C GLY A 187 -6.49 -12.87 1.29
N ARG A 188 -5.28 -13.45 1.23
CA ARG A 188 -4.05 -12.69 0.91
C ARG A 188 -4.18 -11.89 -0.38
N ASP A 189 -4.77 -12.51 -1.42
CA ASP A 189 -4.91 -11.90 -2.75
C ASP A 189 -5.88 -10.72 -2.72
N ASP A 190 -6.93 -10.79 -1.90
CA ASP A 190 -7.88 -9.70 -1.67
C ASP A 190 -7.20 -8.53 -0.96
N ILE A 191 -6.45 -8.81 0.12
CA ILE A 191 -5.74 -7.78 0.89
C ILE A 191 -4.68 -7.09 0.02
N ASP A 192 -3.85 -7.84 -0.71
CA ASP A 192 -2.83 -7.28 -1.60
C ASP A 192 -3.46 -6.47 -2.74
N THR A 193 -4.54 -6.97 -3.33
CA THR A 193 -5.28 -6.27 -4.40
C THR A 193 -5.92 -4.98 -3.87
N ALA A 194 -6.53 -5.02 -2.69
CA ALA A 194 -7.14 -3.87 -2.05
C ALA A 194 -6.10 -2.75 -1.84
N MET A 195 -4.94 -3.06 -1.27
CA MET A 195 -3.91 -2.06 -1.02
C MET A 195 -3.25 -1.55 -2.31
N ARG A 196 -3.05 -2.40 -3.31
CA ARG A 196 -2.51 -1.99 -4.62
C ARG A 196 -3.46 -1.06 -5.37
N LEU A 197 -4.74 -1.40 -5.44
CA LEU A 197 -5.72 -0.65 -6.24
C LEU A 197 -6.39 0.50 -5.48
N GLY A 198 -6.50 0.39 -4.15
CA GLY A 198 -7.09 1.42 -3.28
C GLY A 198 -6.10 2.53 -2.93
N CYS A 199 -4.85 2.18 -2.68
CA CYS A 199 -3.80 3.13 -2.29
C CYS A 199 -2.76 3.38 -3.40
N GLY A 200 -2.83 2.66 -4.52
CA GLY A 200 -1.85 2.77 -5.61
C GLY A 200 -0.48 2.17 -5.25
N LEU A 201 -0.41 1.29 -4.26
CA LEU A 201 0.86 0.67 -3.88
C LEU A 201 1.41 -0.20 -5.03
N PRO A 202 2.72 -0.16 -5.29
CA PRO A 202 3.33 -0.98 -6.34
C PRO A 202 3.25 -2.48 -6.01
N HIS A 203 3.26 -2.81 -4.72
CA HIS A 203 3.19 -4.17 -4.19
C HIS A 203 2.21 -4.22 -3.02
N GLY A 204 1.51 -5.33 -2.86
CA GLY A 204 0.68 -5.56 -1.69
C GLY A 204 1.51 -5.95 -0.45
N PRO A 205 0.92 -5.89 0.75
CA PRO A 205 1.63 -6.14 2.00
C PRO A 205 2.22 -7.55 2.08
N PHE A 206 1.57 -8.58 1.59
CA PHE A 206 2.08 -9.95 1.62
C PHE A 206 3.19 -10.16 0.59
N GLU A 207 3.09 -9.53 -0.59
CA GLU A 207 4.20 -9.52 -1.55
C GLU A 207 5.42 -8.80 -0.98
N LEU A 208 5.24 -7.72 -0.21
CA LEU A 208 6.33 -7.01 0.46
C LEU A 208 7.00 -7.86 1.55
N LEU A 209 6.22 -8.60 2.36
CA LEU A 209 6.74 -9.55 3.34
C LEU A 209 7.60 -10.64 2.67
N ASP A 210 7.15 -11.19 1.55
CA ASP A 210 7.90 -12.19 0.79
C ASP A 210 9.21 -11.63 0.21
N ARG A 211 9.24 -10.35 -0.15
CA ARG A 211 10.44 -9.66 -0.63
C ARG A 211 11.44 -9.39 0.49
N ILE A 212 10.97 -8.92 1.63
CA ILE A 212 11.79 -8.64 2.82
C ILE A 212 12.39 -9.94 3.36
N GLY A 213 11.61 -11.00 3.35
CA GLY A 213 11.88 -12.26 4.03
C GLY A 213 11.15 -12.30 5.36
N ILE A 214 10.27 -13.30 5.50
CA ILE A 214 9.34 -13.40 6.63
C ILE A 214 10.09 -13.54 7.96
N ASP A 215 11.14 -14.34 8.00
CA ASP A 215 12.02 -14.48 9.17
C ASP A 215 12.75 -13.18 9.55
N ALA A 216 13.18 -12.41 8.56
CA ALA A 216 13.80 -11.10 8.79
C ALA A 216 12.77 -10.12 9.36
N ALA A 217 11.56 -10.10 8.80
CA ALA A 217 10.46 -9.26 9.31
C ALA A 217 10.08 -9.64 10.75
N VAL A 218 9.97 -10.94 11.06
CA VAL A 218 9.68 -11.43 12.43
C VAL A 218 10.77 -11.02 13.40
N ALA A 219 12.05 -11.18 13.04
CA ALA A 219 13.17 -10.81 13.89
C ALA A 219 13.18 -9.30 14.22
N GLU A 220 12.95 -8.44 13.20
CA GLU A 220 12.85 -7.00 13.41
C GLU A 220 11.64 -6.62 14.25
N LEU A 221 10.48 -7.24 14.01
CA LEU A 221 9.25 -7.03 14.81
C LEU A 221 9.45 -7.43 16.28
N ASP A 222 10.11 -8.57 16.56
CA ASP A 222 10.42 -9.01 17.92
C ASP A 222 11.31 -8.01 18.68
N VAL A 223 12.28 -7.39 17.98
CA VAL A 223 13.11 -6.32 18.56
C VAL A 223 12.24 -5.11 18.89
N LEU A 224 11.45 -4.64 17.92
CA LEU A 224 10.60 -3.46 18.09
C LEU A 224 9.52 -3.66 19.17
N HIS A 225 8.95 -4.87 19.25
CA HIS A 225 7.98 -5.19 20.30
C HIS A 225 8.61 -5.15 21.69
N ARG A 226 9.80 -5.73 21.86
CA ARG A 226 10.54 -5.69 23.14
C ARG A 226 10.94 -4.27 23.55
N GLU A 227 11.29 -3.43 22.58
CA GLU A 227 11.69 -2.04 22.84
C GLU A 227 10.50 -1.13 23.19
N THR A 228 9.35 -1.34 22.55
CA THR A 228 8.22 -0.39 22.60
C THR A 228 7.01 -0.89 23.37
N GLY A 229 6.84 -2.21 23.51
CA GLY A 229 5.64 -2.83 24.06
C GLY A 229 4.36 -2.64 23.22
N ARG A 230 4.46 -2.05 22.01
CA ARG A 230 3.28 -1.81 21.15
C ARG A 230 2.83 -3.13 20.50
N ALA A 231 1.52 -3.40 20.57
CA ALA A 231 0.89 -4.57 19.94
C ALA A 231 1.08 -4.59 18.41
N ALA A 232 1.18 -3.44 17.76
CA ALA A 232 1.46 -3.35 16.32
C ALA A 232 2.76 -4.04 15.89
N PHE A 233 3.71 -4.21 16.82
CA PHE A 233 4.98 -4.90 16.58
C PHE A 233 5.01 -6.34 17.11
N GLU A 234 3.97 -6.82 17.78
CA GLU A 234 3.88 -8.23 18.15
C GLU A 234 3.71 -9.07 16.88
N PRO A 235 4.69 -9.93 16.51
CA PRO A 235 4.61 -10.66 15.24
C PRO A 235 3.38 -11.54 15.17
N ALA A 236 2.60 -11.40 14.10
CA ALA A 236 1.43 -12.24 13.84
C ALA A 236 1.78 -13.73 13.90
N THR A 237 0.88 -14.54 14.45
CA THR A 237 1.08 -16.02 14.57
C THR A 237 1.33 -16.66 13.21
N LEU A 238 0.67 -16.14 12.18
CA LEU A 238 0.87 -16.58 10.80
C LEU A 238 2.34 -16.41 10.36
N LEU A 239 2.97 -15.27 10.66
CA LEU A 239 4.38 -15.02 10.30
C LEU A 239 5.32 -15.95 11.06
N ARG A 240 5.07 -16.21 12.33
CA ARG A 240 5.86 -17.18 13.13
C ARG A 240 5.75 -18.59 12.56
N THR A 241 4.53 -19.05 12.27
CA THR A 241 4.27 -20.37 11.68
C THR A 241 4.97 -20.51 10.32
N MET A 242 4.94 -19.47 9.49
CA MET A 242 5.65 -19.47 8.20
C MET A 242 7.17 -19.54 8.39
N THR A 243 7.71 -18.87 9.39
CA THR A 243 9.13 -18.95 9.73
C THR A 243 9.52 -20.36 10.17
N GLU A 244 8.76 -20.98 11.07
CA GLU A 244 8.99 -22.34 11.55
C GLU A 244 8.91 -23.39 10.43
N THR A 245 8.01 -23.20 9.47
CA THR A 245 7.84 -24.12 8.33
C THR A 245 8.80 -23.86 7.15
N GLY A 246 9.66 -22.86 7.27
CA GLY A 246 10.63 -22.50 6.23
C GLY A 246 10.03 -21.81 5.00
N ALA A 247 8.79 -21.32 5.09
CA ALA A 247 8.15 -20.54 4.05
C ALA A 247 8.57 -19.06 4.18
N LEU A 248 9.84 -18.75 3.81
CA LEU A 248 10.48 -17.47 4.13
C LEU A 248 10.37 -16.43 3.02
N GLY A 249 9.51 -16.63 2.04
CA GLY A 249 9.33 -15.72 0.91
C GLY A 249 10.21 -16.06 -0.30
N ARG A 250 10.53 -15.04 -1.10
CA ARG A 250 11.27 -15.21 -2.37
C ARG A 250 12.59 -15.97 -2.23
N LYS A 251 13.31 -15.75 -1.12
CA LYS A 251 14.61 -16.39 -0.89
C LYS A 251 14.57 -17.91 -0.79
N THR A 252 13.41 -18.48 -0.41
CA THR A 252 13.19 -19.93 -0.35
C THR A 252 12.29 -20.46 -1.48
N GLY A 253 11.90 -19.60 -2.42
CA GLY A 253 10.98 -19.92 -3.51
C GLY A 253 9.51 -20.04 -3.07
N ARG A 254 9.23 -19.93 -1.77
CA ARG A 254 7.90 -20.05 -1.18
C ARG A 254 7.75 -19.13 0.03
N GLY A 255 6.67 -18.37 0.04
CA GLY A 255 6.20 -17.55 1.15
C GLY A 255 4.69 -17.53 1.15
N PHE A 256 4.11 -16.33 1.23
CA PHE A 256 2.69 -16.13 0.93
C PHE A 256 2.37 -16.53 -0.50
N TYR A 257 3.28 -16.28 -1.43
CA TYR A 257 3.20 -16.67 -2.83
C TYR A 257 4.24 -17.74 -3.18
N ARG A 258 4.07 -18.36 -4.35
CA ARG A 258 5.04 -19.29 -4.91
C ARG A 258 5.87 -18.60 -5.98
N TYR A 259 7.19 -18.79 -5.93
CA TYR A 259 8.17 -18.19 -6.84
C TYR A 259 8.96 -19.24 -7.60
N ASP A 260 8.94 -20.49 -7.13
CA ASP A 260 9.60 -21.66 -7.74
C ASP A 260 8.95 -22.14 -9.04
N THR A 261 7.65 -21.87 -9.21
CA THR A 261 6.84 -22.25 -10.39
C THR A 261 6.45 -21.05 -11.27
N GLY A 262 7.06 -19.89 -11.03
CA GLY A 262 6.68 -18.62 -11.63
C GLY A 262 5.72 -17.82 -10.73
N TYR A 263 6.01 -16.51 -10.57
CA TYR A 263 5.16 -15.60 -9.80
C TYR A 263 3.93 -15.20 -10.61
N ALA A 264 2.75 -15.46 -10.08
CA ALA A 264 1.50 -14.85 -10.54
C ALA A 264 1.15 -13.65 -9.66
N ALA A 265 0.75 -12.54 -10.27
CA ALA A 265 0.25 -11.39 -9.54
C ALA A 265 -1.01 -11.76 -8.75
N PRO A 266 -1.25 -11.14 -7.57
CA PRO A 266 -2.47 -11.35 -6.81
C PRO A 266 -3.72 -11.11 -7.67
N GLU A 267 -4.63 -12.06 -7.65
CA GLU A 267 -5.96 -11.93 -8.24
C GLU A 267 -7.00 -12.06 -7.13
N PRO A 268 -8.06 -11.23 -7.13
CA PRO A 268 -9.12 -11.34 -6.13
C PRO A 268 -9.68 -12.75 -6.07
N ALA A 269 -10.02 -13.21 -4.85
CA ALA A 269 -10.60 -14.51 -4.65
C ALA A 269 -11.90 -14.66 -5.45
N VAL A 270 -12.10 -15.82 -6.06
CA VAL A 270 -13.37 -16.14 -6.71
C VAL A 270 -14.44 -16.23 -5.63
N VAL A 271 -15.54 -15.48 -5.81
CA VAL A 271 -16.66 -15.49 -4.87
C VAL A 271 -17.27 -16.89 -4.80
N PRO A 272 -17.23 -17.54 -3.63
CA PRO A 272 -17.86 -18.85 -3.50
C PRO A 272 -19.37 -18.69 -3.46
N GLY A 273 -20.07 -19.44 -4.29
CA GLY A 273 -21.50 -19.73 -4.18
C GLY A 273 -22.42 -18.61 -4.67
N GLY A 274 -23.54 -19.00 -5.25
CA GLY A 274 -24.61 -18.13 -5.70
C GLY A 274 -24.55 -17.75 -7.19
N THR A 275 -25.72 -17.79 -7.83
CA THR A 275 -25.88 -17.30 -9.20
C THR A 275 -26.18 -15.81 -9.15
N PRO A 276 -25.38 -14.95 -9.84
CA PRO A 276 -25.64 -13.51 -9.84
C PRO A 276 -27.02 -13.17 -10.38
N ARG A 277 -27.73 -12.26 -9.71
CA ARG A 277 -28.97 -11.68 -10.21
C ARG A 277 -28.65 -10.73 -11.37
N PRO A 278 -29.41 -10.68 -12.45
CA PRO A 278 -29.15 -9.77 -13.56
C PRO A 278 -29.40 -8.30 -13.12
N VAL A 279 -28.44 -7.43 -13.41
CA VAL A 279 -28.54 -5.99 -13.18
C VAL A 279 -28.67 -5.27 -14.53
N ARG A 280 -29.84 -4.70 -14.79
CA ARG A 280 -30.16 -3.96 -16.04
C ARG A 280 -30.47 -2.50 -15.78
N ARG A 281 -30.89 -2.15 -14.57
CA ARG A 281 -31.26 -0.79 -14.15
C ARG A 281 -30.74 -0.50 -12.76
N VAL A 282 -30.08 0.64 -12.61
CA VAL A 282 -29.39 1.06 -11.37
C VAL A 282 -30.11 2.25 -10.76
N GLY A 283 -30.31 2.23 -9.45
CA GLY A 283 -30.72 3.37 -8.65
C GLY A 283 -29.53 3.90 -7.86
N VAL A 284 -29.39 5.21 -7.74
CA VAL A 284 -28.40 5.87 -6.87
C VAL A 284 -29.11 6.90 -6.02
N VAL A 285 -28.98 6.81 -4.70
CA VAL A 285 -29.58 7.78 -3.76
C VAL A 285 -28.50 8.69 -3.21
N GLY A 286 -28.62 9.98 -3.50
CA GLY A 286 -27.63 10.98 -3.14
C GLY A 286 -27.27 11.89 -4.32
N SER A 287 -26.62 13.01 -4.03
CA SER A 287 -26.16 13.99 -5.03
C SER A 287 -24.72 14.47 -4.78
N GLY A 288 -24.03 13.84 -3.82
CA GLY A 288 -22.63 14.11 -3.48
C GLY A 288 -21.63 13.60 -4.53
N ILE A 289 -20.34 13.76 -4.24
CA ILE A 289 -19.26 13.37 -5.13
C ILE A 289 -19.34 11.88 -5.49
N MET A 290 -19.57 11.00 -4.49
CA MET A 290 -19.65 9.57 -4.72
C MET A 290 -20.89 9.19 -5.54
N ALA A 291 -22.07 9.70 -5.18
CA ALA A 291 -23.30 9.45 -5.94
C ALA A 291 -23.17 9.83 -7.42
N ARG A 292 -22.62 11.01 -7.70
CA ARG A 292 -22.35 11.48 -9.08
C ARG A 292 -21.33 10.61 -9.79
N GLY A 293 -20.25 10.24 -9.10
CA GLY A 293 -19.21 9.37 -9.65
C GLY A 293 -19.73 7.98 -10.01
N ILE A 294 -20.53 7.35 -9.14
CA ILE A 294 -21.15 6.06 -9.37
C ILE A 294 -22.15 6.13 -10.52
N ALA A 295 -23.03 7.14 -10.53
CA ALA A 295 -23.97 7.34 -11.64
C ALA A 295 -23.27 7.57 -12.99
N GLN A 296 -22.14 8.30 -12.99
CA GLN A 296 -21.31 8.44 -14.19
C GLN A 296 -20.73 7.11 -14.65
N VAL A 297 -20.20 6.29 -13.74
CA VAL A 297 -19.63 4.98 -14.08
C VAL A 297 -20.69 4.06 -14.66
N THR A 298 -21.84 3.94 -14.02
CA THR A 298 -22.92 3.06 -14.46
C THR A 298 -23.46 3.45 -15.83
N THR A 299 -23.71 4.74 -16.05
CA THR A 299 -24.21 5.24 -17.35
C THR A 299 -23.15 5.14 -18.46
N SER A 300 -21.87 5.31 -18.14
CA SER A 300 -20.77 5.14 -19.12
C SER A 300 -20.61 3.69 -19.57
N HIS A 301 -21.11 2.72 -18.77
CA HIS A 301 -21.16 1.30 -19.13
C HIS A 301 -22.53 0.88 -19.70
N GLY A 302 -23.36 1.85 -20.12
CA GLY A 302 -24.63 1.61 -20.80
C GLY A 302 -25.78 1.17 -19.90
N LEU A 303 -25.63 1.27 -18.56
CA LEU A 303 -26.70 0.93 -17.63
C LEU A 303 -27.64 2.12 -17.41
N PRO A 304 -28.94 2.02 -17.71
CA PRO A 304 -29.94 3.02 -17.32
C PRO A 304 -29.88 3.27 -15.82
N THR A 305 -29.67 4.52 -15.44
CA THR A 305 -29.43 4.90 -14.05
C THR A 305 -30.35 6.03 -13.61
N VAL A 306 -31.02 5.83 -12.47
CA VAL A 306 -31.85 6.83 -11.81
C VAL A 306 -31.10 7.37 -10.61
N LEU A 307 -30.77 8.67 -10.61
CA LEU A 307 -30.18 9.35 -9.47
C LEU A 307 -31.27 10.14 -8.74
N VAL A 308 -31.47 9.82 -7.47
CA VAL A 308 -32.44 10.49 -6.59
C VAL A 308 -31.72 11.47 -5.68
N ALA A 309 -32.06 12.74 -5.79
CA ALA A 309 -31.56 13.82 -4.93
C ALA A 309 -32.67 14.39 -4.03
N ARG A 310 -32.30 15.02 -2.93
CA ARG A 310 -33.24 15.56 -1.95
C ARG A 310 -33.96 16.85 -2.39
N SER A 311 -33.55 17.50 -3.48
CA SER A 311 -34.19 18.67 -4.08
C SER A 311 -33.91 18.74 -5.58
N THR A 312 -34.80 19.42 -6.32
CA THR A 312 -34.65 19.61 -7.78
C THR A 312 -33.34 20.33 -8.11
N GLU A 313 -32.98 21.35 -7.37
CA GLU A 313 -31.73 22.08 -7.50
C GLU A 313 -30.51 21.12 -7.41
N LYS A 314 -30.52 20.23 -6.42
CA LYS A 314 -29.43 19.26 -6.24
C LYS A 314 -29.42 18.18 -7.33
N ALA A 315 -30.57 17.79 -7.85
CA ALA A 315 -30.67 16.87 -8.97
C ALA A 315 -30.09 17.48 -10.25
N GLU A 316 -30.44 18.71 -10.56
CA GLU A 316 -29.91 19.47 -11.70
C GLU A 316 -28.40 19.73 -11.56
N ALA A 317 -27.95 20.14 -10.39
CA ALA A 317 -26.52 20.31 -10.11
C ALA A 317 -25.73 18.99 -10.24
N ALA A 318 -26.30 17.87 -9.83
CA ALA A 318 -25.67 16.55 -10.01
C ALA A 318 -25.54 16.20 -11.49
N ARG A 319 -26.60 16.41 -12.31
CA ARG A 319 -26.56 16.19 -13.75
C ARG A 319 -25.50 17.06 -14.43
N ALA A 320 -25.48 18.35 -14.11
CA ALA A 320 -24.51 19.30 -14.67
C ALA A 320 -23.05 18.89 -14.31
N ALA A 321 -22.82 18.46 -13.08
CA ALA A 321 -21.50 18.01 -12.65
C ALA A 321 -21.04 16.72 -13.33
N ILE A 322 -21.94 15.76 -13.58
CA ILE A 322 -21.66 14.54 -14.34
C ILE A 322 -21.32 14.90 -15.80
N ASP A 323 -22.10 15.78 -16.43
CA ASP A 323 -21.87 16.23 -17.80
C ASP A 323 -20.51 16.93 -17.93
N ALA A 324 -20.19 17.86 -17.04
CA ALA A 324 -18.88 18.54 -17.02
C ALA A 324 -17.71 17.56 -16.78
N SER A 325 -17.93 16.49 -15.99
CA SER A 325 -16.93 15.46 -15.78
C SER A 325 -16.68 14.63 -17.05
N LEU A 326 -17.75 14.21 -17.73
CA LEU A 326 -17.69 13.49 -19.00
C LEU A 326 -17.07 14.36 -20.11
N GLU A 327 -17.38 15.65 -20.15
CA GLU A 327 -16.76 16.58 -21.09
C GLU A 327 -15.25 16.70 -20.89
N ARG A 328 -14.78 16.77 -19.64
CA ARG A 328 -13.34 16.74 -19.34
C ARG A 328 -12.68 15.43 -19.80
N ALA A 329 -13.38 14.29 -19.65
CA ALA A 329 -12.89 13.00 -20.12
C ALA A 329 -12.81 12.94 -21.66
N VAL A 330 -13.76 13.54 -22.37
CA VAL A 330 -13.72 13.68 -23.83
C VAL A 330 -12.52 14.53 -24.26
N ARG A 331 -12.31 15.69 -23.63
CA ARG A 331 -11.15 16.55 -23.93
C ARG A 331 -9.79 15.87 -23.70
N ARG A 332 -9.74 14.91 -22.79
CA ARG A 332 -8.54 14.09 -22.51
C ARG A 332 -8.42 12.85 -23.40
N GLY A 333 -9.36 12.63 -24.32
CA GLY A 333 -9.37 11.43 -25.19
C GLY A 333 -9.71 10.11 -24.47
N GLN A 334 -10.23 10.18 -23.26
CA GLN A 334 -10.57 9.01 -22.44
C GLN A 334 -11.96 8.43 -22.78
N VAL A 335 -12.86 9.27 -23.30
CA VAL A 335 -14.23 8.93 -23.68
C VAL A 335 -14.55 9.57 -25.04
N GLY A 336 -15.28 8.88 -25.89
CA GLY A 336 -15.78 9.45 -27.16
C GLY A 336 -16.98 10.39 -26.96
N ALA A 337 -17.18 11.35 -27.86
CA ALA A 337 -18.33 12.27 -27.80
C ALA A 337 -19.68 11.53 -27.84
N GLU A 338 -19.81 10.49 -28.66
CA GLU A 338 -21.02 9.67 -28.71
C GLU A 338 -21.24 8.86 -27.43
N GLN A 339 -20.17 8.40 -26.79
CA GLN A 339 -20.26 7.74 -25.48
C GLN A 339 -20.75 8.69 -24.39
N ARG A 340 -20.28 9.95 -24.38
CA ARG A 340 -20.80 10.99 -23.48
C ARG A 340 -22.31 11.19 -23.69
N LYS A 341 -22.75 11.32 -24.96
CA LYS A 341 -24.16 11.52 -25.30
C LYS A 341 -25.02 10.33 -24.82
N ALA A 342 -24.56 9.10 -25.06
CA ALA A 342 -25.22 7.89 -24.64
C ALA A 342 -25.31 7.80 -23.10
N ALA A 343 -24.24 8.12 -22.38
CA ALA A 343 -24.23 8.12 -20.92
C ALA A 343 -25.22 9.12 -20.33
N LEU A 344 -25.31 10.34 -20.89
CA LEU A 344 -26.27 11.36 -20.46
C LEU A 344 -27.71 10.99 -20.81
N ALA A 345 -27.94 10.27 -21.91
CA ALA A 345 -29.27 9.76 -22.27
C ALA A 345 -29.73 8.61 -21.34
N ALA A 346 -28.78 7.83 -20.82
CA ALA A 346 -29.05 6.76 -19.85
C ALA A 346 -29.29 7.26 -18.41
N LEU A 347 -29.02 8.57 -18.13
CA LEU A 347 -29.15 9.19 -16.82
C LEU A 347 -30.49 9.89 -16.64
N VAL A 348 -31.26 9.45 -15.66
CA VAL A 348 -32.44 10.14 -15.15
C VAL A 348 -32.10 10.73 -13.79
N VAL A 349 -32.35 12.03 -13.57
CA VAL A 349 -32.23 12.66 -12.26
C VAL A 349 -33.63 13.08 -11.76
N THR A 350 -33.93 12.81 -10.50
CA THR A 350 -35.24 13.05 -9.92
C THR A 350 -35.15 13.32 -8.42
N THR A 351 -36.23 13.81 -7.85
CA THR A 351 -36.43 13.89 -6.38
C THR A 351 -37.40 12.83 -5.87
N ASP A 352 -38.04 12.10 -6.79
CA ASP A 352 -39.04 11.08 -6.46
C ASP A 352 -38.37 9.71 -6.30
N VAL A 353 -38.42 9.19 -5.08
CA VAL A 353 -37.89 7.84 -4.76
C VAL A 353 -38.65 6.72 -5.48
N ALA A 354 -39.91 6.96 -5.94
CA ALA A 354 -40.67 5.98 -6.72
C ALA A 354 -39.95 5.61 -8.04
N GLY A 355 -39.08 6.46 -8.57
CA GLY A 355 -38.23 6.17 -9.72
C GLY A 355 -37.29 4.99 -9.51
N LEU A 356 -37.11 4.52 -8.28
CA LEU A 356 -36.26 3.36 -7.94
C LEU A 356 -37.04 2.03 -7.96
N ALA A 357 -38.35 2.04 -8.14
CA ALA A 357 -39.20 0.84 -8.01
C ALA A 357 -38.75 -0.33 -8.90
N ASP A 358 -38.33 -0.04 -10.13
CA ASP A 358 -37.93 -1.04 -11.13
C ASP A 358 -36.41 -1.27 -11.18
N CYS A 359 -35.62 -0.72 -10.25
CA CYS A 359 -34.18 -0.92 -10.21
C CYS A 359 -33.85 -2.34 -9.73
N ASP A 360 -32.81 -2.93 -10.32
CA ASP A 360 -32.28 -4.24 -9.94
C ASP A 360 -31.30 -4.11 -8.76
N ILE A 361 -30.63 -2.97 -8.69
CA ILE A 361 -29.76 -2.57 -7.59
C ILE A 361 -30.00 -1.11 -7.25
N ALA A 362 -30.11 -0.79 -5.97
CA ALA A 362 -30.24 0.57 -5.45
C ALA A 362 -29.06 0.86 -4.51
N ILE A 363 -28.24 1.85 -4.86
CA ILE A 363 -26.99 2.19 -4.18
C ILE A 363 -27.19 3.48 -3.38
N GLU A 364 -27.09 3.38 -2.07
CA GLU A 364 -27.13 4.52 -1.16
C GLU A 364 -25.73 5.18 -1.13
N ALA A 365 -25.68 6.49 -1.37
CA ALA A 365 -24.48 7.34 -1.37
C ALA A 365 -24.78 8.74 -0.79
N VAL A 366 -25.46 8.77 0.38
CA VAL A 366 -25.75 9.98 1.15
C VAL A 366 -24.62 10.28 2.14
N SER A 367 -24.81 11.27 3.01
CA SER A 367 -23.85 11.60 4.07
C SER A 367 -23.61 10.42 5.01
N GLU A 368 -22.41 10.38 5.59
CA GLU A 368 -21.97 9.32 6.51
C GLU A 368 -22.58 9.54 7.89
N ASP A 369 -23.91 9.33 7.98
CA ASP A 369 -24.75 9.49 9.16
C ASP A 369 -25.66 8.27 9.29
N GLU A 370 -25.64 7.62 10.46
CA GLU A 370 -26.36 6.36 10.71
C GLU A 370 -27.88 6.51 10.56
N GLN A 371 -28.44 7.60 11.09
CA GLN A 371 -29.89 7.84 11.04
C GLN A 371 -30.33 8.12 9.60
N ALA A 372 -29.56 8.93 8.87
CA ALA A 372 -29.84 9.21 7.47
C ALA A 372 -29.80 7.94 6.62
N LYS A 373 -28.77 7.10 6.80
CA LYS A 373 -28.66 5.82 6.08
C LYS A 373 -29.79 4.86 6.43
N ALA A 374 -30.10 4.68 7.71
CA ALA A 374 -31.21 3.84 8.15
C ALA A 374 -32.56 4.32 7.55
N ALA A 375 -32.82 5.62 7.50
CA ALA A 375 -34.03 6.17 6.88
C ALA A 375 -34.08 5.90 5.36
N VAL A 376 -32.92 6.01 4.66
CA VAL A 376 -32.83 5.69 3.25
C VAL A 376 -33.09 4.20 3.02
N PHE A 377 -32.47 3.29 3.79
CA PHE A 377 -32.68 1.84 3.65
C PHE A 377 -34.13 1.43 3.93
N ALA A 378 -34.76 1.99 4.96
CA ALA A 378 -36.19 1.79 5.20
C ALA A 378 -37.08 2.32 4.05
N GLY A 379 -36.65 3.39 3.37
CA GLY A 379 -37.30 3.91 2.17
C GLY A 379 -37.13 2.96 0.97
N LEU A 380 -35.90 2.50 0.72
CA LEU A 380 -35.58 1.56 -0.36
C LEU A 380 -36.31 0.22 -0.21
N ASP A 381 -36.41 -0.28 1.04
CA ASP A 381 -37.18 -1.52 1.33
C ASP A 381 -38.66 -1.42 0.91
N ARG A 382 -39.25 -0.26 1.04
CA ARG A 382 -40.65 -0.02 0.65
C ARG A 382 -40.86 0.18 -0.85
N VAL A 383 -39.87 0.77 -1.53
CA VAL A 383 -40.03 1.24 -2.92
C VAL A 383 -39.49 0.23 -3.91
N CYS A 384 -38.29 -0.32 -3.67
CA CYS A 384 -37.66 -1.22 -4.60
C CYS A 384 -38.37 -2.58 -4.65
N ARG A 385 -38.47 -3.15 -5.86
CA ARG A 385 -39.08 -4.45 -6.09
C ARG A 385 -38.44 -5.55 -5.25
N PRO A 386 -39.18 -6.63 -4.94
CA PRO A 386 -38.60 -7.84 -4.35
C PRO A 386 -37.45 -8.37 -5.22
N GLY A 387 -36.34 -8.79 -4.55
CA GLY A 387 -35.14 -9.29 -5.23
C GLY A 387 -34.21 -8.20 -5.76
N ALA A 388 -34.53 -6.91 -5.61
CA ALA A 388 -33.54 -5.85 -5.85
C ALA A 388 -32.47 -5.86 -4.77
N VAL A 389 -31.20 -5.73 -5.17
CA VAL A 389 -30.08 -5.57 -4.25
C VAL A 389 -30.06 -4.16 -3.68
N LEU A 390 -29.90 -4.03 -2.38
CA LEU A 390 -29.75 -2.76 -1.69
C LEU A 390 -28.29 -2.62 -1.24
N ALA A 391 -27.59 -1.60 -1.73
CA ALA A 391 -26.17 -1.42 -1.45
C ALA A 391 -25.89 -0.11 -0.73
N THR A 392 -24.94 -0.10 0.20
CA THR A 392 -24.40 1.12 0.82
C THR A 392 -22.98 1.39 0.36
N THR A 393 -22.63 2.67 0.19
CA THR A 393 -21.25 3.08 -0.11
C THR A 393 -20.52 3.61 1.13
N THR A 394 -20.97 3.24 2.32
CA THR A 394 -20.31 3.63 3.57
C THR A 394 -18.83 3.32 3.56
N SER A 395 -18.02 4.16 4.16
CA SER A 395 -16.59 3.95 4.34
C SER A 395 -16.20 3.49 5.75
N SER A 396 -17.13 3.66 6.72
CA SER A 396 -16.83 3.43 8.14
C SER A 396 -17.99 2.92 8.97
N LEU A 397 -19.24 3.08 8.49
CA LEU A 397 -20.42 2.59 9.21
C LEU A 397 -20.70 1.12 8.90
N SER A 398 -21.40 0.44 9.81
CA SER A 398 -21.78 -0.97 9.66
C SER A 398 -22.83 -1.16 8.54
N VAL A 399 -22.52 -2.07 7.62
CA VAL A 399 -23.48 -2.54 6.61
C VAL A 399 -24.61 -3.32 7.28
N ALA A 400 -24.32 -4.05 8.37
CA ALA A 400 -25.34 -4.79 9.12
C ALA A 400 -26.39 -3.86 9.75
N ASP A 401 -26.02 -2.66 10.16
CA ASP A 401 -27.01 -1.70 10.71
C ASP A 401 -27.90 -1.13 9.61
N CYS A 402 -27.38 -0.90 8.41
CA CYS A 402 -28.20 -0.63 7.23
C CYS A 402 -29.16 -1.80 6.93
N ALA A 403 -28.67 -3.04 7.02
CA ALA A 403 -29.48 -4.24 6.77
C ALA A 403 -30.63 -4.39 7.79
N LYS A 404 -30.36 -4.13 9.06
CA LYS A 404 -31.39 -4.16 10.15
C LYS A 404 -32.50 -3.11 9.96
N ALA A 405 -32.23 -2.04 9.24
CA ALA A 405 -33.24 -1.03 8.90
C ALA A 405 -34.25 -1.50 7.83
N THR A 406 -34.08 -2.70 7.26
CA THR A 406 -34.95 -3.29 6.24
C THR A 406 -35.61 -4.58 6.73
N ARG A 407 -36.69 -5.00 6.08
CA ARG A 407 -37.35 -6.32 6.30
C ARG A 407 -36.66 -7.45 5.51
N ARG A 408 -35.66 -7.14 4.70
CA ARG A 408 -34.92 -8.08 3.84
C ARG A 408 -33.40 -7.89 3.98
N PRO A 409 -32.85 -8.12 5.15
CA PRO A 409 -31.42 -7.93 5.41
C PRO A 409 -30.52 -8.82 4.53
N ALA A 410 -31.07 -9.93 4.01
CA ALA A 410 -30.36 -10.80 3.07
C ALA A 410 -30.10 -10.16 1.69
N ASP A 411 -30.83 -9.12 1.31
CA ASP A 411 -30.64 -8.39 0.06
C ASP A 411 -29.70 -7.18 0.20
N VAL A 412 -29.09 -6.95 1.39
CA VAL A 412 -28.26 -5.78 1.68
C VAL A 412 -26.78 -6.12 1.66
N VAL A 413 -25.96 -5.32 0.94
CA VAL A 413 -24.52 -5.51 0.76
C VAL A 413 -23.77 -4.18 0.82
N GLY A 414 -22.51 -4.20 1.27
CA GLY A 414 -21.59 -3.08 1.13
C GLY A 414 -21.01 -3.01 -0.29
N LEU A 415 -20.99 -1.82 -0.89
CA LEU A 415 -20.31 -1.55 -2.16
C LEU A 415 -19.48 -0.28 -2.00
N HIS A 416 -18.32 -0.42 -1.39
CA HIS A 416 -17.43 0.71 -1.11
C HIS A 416 -16.61 1.08 -2.35
N PHE A 417 -17.02 2.15 -3.02
CA PHE A 417 -16.31 2.77 -4.14
C PHE A 417 -15.29 3.78 -3.63
N PHE A 418 -14.15 3.87 -4.28
CA PHE A 418 -13.10 4.85 -3.95
C PHE A 418 -13.24 6.13 -4.79
N ASN A 419 -12.91 7.27 -4.18
CA ASN A 419 -12.97 8.58 -4.84
C ASN A 419 -11.67 8.88 -5.60
N PRO A 420 -11.74 9.32 -6.87
CA PRO A 420 -12.94 9.49 -7.70
C PRO A 420 -13.40 8.16 -8.35
N ALA A 421 -14.69 7.83 -8.19
CA ALA A 421 -15.23 6.55 -8.64
C ALA A 421 -14.97 6.23 -10.13
N PRO A 422 -14.98 7.18 -11.08
CA PRO A 422 -14.63 6.90 -12.48
C PRO A 422 -13.19 6.43 -12.69
N ALA A 423 -12.23 6.88 -11.87
CA ALA A 423 -10.80 6.60 -12.04
C ALA A 423 -10.34 5.38 -11.23
N MET A 424 -10.87 5.23 -10.01
CA MET A 424 -10.44 4.17 -9.10
C MET A 424 -10.98 2.81 -9.55
N ARG A 425 -10.10 1.81 -9.56
CA ARG A 425 -10.44 0.47 -10.05
C ARG A 425 -11.05 -0.43 -8.98
N LEU A 426 -10.75 -0.19 -7.71
CA LEU A 426 -11.18 -1.02 -6.59
C LEU A 426 -12.65 -0.76 -6.22
N VAL A 427 -13.35 -1.83 -5.88
CA VAL A 427 -14.61 -1.81 -5.12
C VAL A 427 -14.52 -2.88 -4.04
N GLU A 428 -14.64 -2.49 -2.78
CA GLU A 428 -14.75 -3.43 -1.68
C GLU A 428 -16.21 -3.88 -1.54
N VAL A 429 -16.42 -5.19 -1.51
CA VAL A 429 -17.74 -5.82 -1.36
C VAL A 429 -17.88 -6.30 0.08
N GLY A 430 -18.54 -5.50 0.89
CA GLY A 430 -18.73 -5.75 2.33
C GLY A 430 -19.82 -6.77 2.59
N ARG A 431 -19.43 -7.92 3.21
CA ARG A 431 -20.31 -9.04 3.52
C ARG A 431 -20.71 -9.01 4.99
N THR A 432 -22.03 -8.98 5.25
CA THR A 432 -22.61 -9.18 6.58
C THR A 432 -22.93 -10.64 6.85
N GLY A 433 -23.20 -10.99 8.11
CA GLY A 433 -23.72 -12.32 8.44
C GLY A 433 -25.15 -12.60 7.92
N PHE A 434 -25.85 -11.58 7.38
CA PHE A 434 -27.21 -11.70 6.88
C PHE A 434 -27.30 -11.86 5.38
N VAL A 435 -26.32 -11.31 4.64
CA VAL A 435 -26.36 -11.21 3.17
C VAL A 435 -26.38 -12.59 2.48
N ALA A 436 -27.26 -12.75 1.50
CA ALA A 436 -27.31 -13.97 0.71
C ALA A 436 -26.16 -14.08 -0.29
N ASP A 437 -25.72 -15.30 -0.58
CA ASP A 437 -24.57 -15.55 -1.48
C ASP A 437 -24.79 -15.06 -2.91
N ASP A 438 -26.02 -15.14 -3.42
CA ASP A 438 -26.38 -14.62 -4.75
C ASP A 438 -26.34 -13.07 -4.80
N VAL A 439 -26.58 -12.38 -3.69
CA VAL A 439 -26.43 -10.93 -3.56
C VAL A 439 -24.96 -10.54 -3.60
N VAL A 440 -24.11 -11.26 -2.87
CA VAL A 440 -22.65 -11.06 -2.92
C VAL A 440 -22.13 -11.32 -4.34
N ALA A 441 -22.53 -12.42 -4.96
CA ALA A 441 -22.18 -12.74 -6.34
C ALA A 441 -22.66 -11.65 -7.31
N THR A 442 -23.85 -11.10 -7.09
CA THR A 442 -24.39 -9.97 -7.88
C THR A 442 -23.54 -8.73 -7.75
N ALA A 443 -23.12 -8.37 -6.52
CA ALA A 443 -22.28 -7.22 -6.25
C ALA A 443 -20.92 -7.33 -6.95
N HIS A 444 -20.29 -8.52 -6.89
CA HIS A 444 -19.05 -8.80 -7.61
C HIS A 444 -19.23 -8.72 -9.14
N ALA A 445 -20.24 -9.38 -9.68
CA ALA A 445 -20.52 -9.37 -11.13
C ALA A 445 -20.83 -7.94 -11.62
N PHE A 446 -21.59 -7.17 -10.86
CA PHE A 446 -21.89 -5.78 -11.15
C PHE A 446 -20.64 -4.91 -11.18
N ALA A 447 -19.80 -4.98 -10.14
CA ALA A 447 -18.54 -4.22 -10.10
C ALA A 447 -17.62 -4.59 -11.27
N THR A 448 -17.51 -5.89 -11.60
CA THR A 448 -16.72 -6.38 -12.75
C THR A 448 -17.27 -5.85 -14.08
N ALA A 449 -18.60 -5.85 -14.26
CA ALA A 449 -19.24 -5.29 -15.46
C ALA A 449 -19.00 -3.78 -15.64
N LEU A 450 -18.70 -3.07 -14.54
CA LEU A 450 -18.30 -1.65 -14.54
C LEU A 450 -16.78 -1.46 -14.74
N GLY A 451 -16.03 -2.49 -15.15
CA GLY A 451 -14.58 -2.44 -15.32
C GLY A 451 -13.82 -2.25 -14.00
N LYS A 452 -14.45 -2.54 -12.86
CA LYS A 452 -13.84 -2.48 -11.54
C LYS A 452 -13.31 -3.86 -11.13
N THR A 453 -12.42 -3.86 -10.15
CA THR A 453 -11.93 -5.06 -9.51
C THR A 453 -12.60 -5.17 -8.14
N PRO A 454 -13.60 -6.05 -7.97
CA PRO A 454 -14.23 -6.29 -6.69
C PRO A 454 -13.32 -7.11 -5.78
N VAL A 455 -13.28 -6.76 -4.50
CA VAL A 455 -12.57 -7.50 -3.45
C VAL A 455 -13.54 -7.78 -2.31
N GLY A 456 -13.65 -9.03 -1.90
CA GLY A 456 -14.50 -9.44 -0.78
C GLY A 456 -13.91 -9.04 0.56
N CYS A 457 -14.73 -8.50 1.45
CA CYS A 457 -14.32 -8.15 2.80
C CYS A 457 -15.45 -8.34 3.81
N PRO A 458 -15.14 -8.57 5.10
CA PRO A 458 -16.15 -8.59 6.14
C PRO A 458 -16.74 -7.20 6.39
N ASP A 459 -17.93 -7.16 7.00
CA ASP A 459 -18.52 -5.93 7.52
C ASP A 459 -17.78 -5.49 8.79
N ARG A 460 -16.73 -4.70 8.59
CA ARG A 460 -15.96 -4.06 9.67
C ARG A 460 -15.76 -2.58 9.37
N SER A 461 -15.56 -1.79 10.40
CA SER A 461 -15.24 -0.38 10.24
C SER A 461 -13.96 -0.22 9.40
N GLY A 462 -14.07 0.55 8.30
CA GLY A 462 -12.95 0.81 7.38
C GLY A 462 -12.65 -0.30 6.37
N PHE A 463 -13.41 -1.39 6.35
CA PHE A 463 -13.22 -2.55 5.45
C PHE A 463 -11.77 -3.07 5.46
N LEU A 464 -11.11 -3.19 4.31
CA LEU A 464 -9.70 -3.58 4.22
C LEU A 464 -8.78 -2.37 4.12
N VAL A 465 -9.05 -1.49 3.15
CA VAL A 465 -8.14 -0.39 2.84
C VAL A 465 -8.02 0.58 4.00
N ASN A 466 -9.12 1.12 4.49
CA ASN A 466 -9.07 2.10 5.58
C ASN A 466 -8.59 1.49 6.89
N HIS A 467 -8.93 0.22 7.16
CA HIS A 467 -8.47 -0.51 8.33
C HIS A 467 -6.95 -0.67 8.39
N LEU A 468 -6.29 -0.81 7.25
CA LEU A 468 -4.83 -0.90 7.16
C LEU A 468 -4.15 0.46 6.94
N LEU A 469 -4.77 1.34 6.14
CA LEU A 469 -4.18 2.61 5.74
C LEU A 469 -4.13 3.62 6.88
N PHE A 470 -5.21 3.78 7.65
CA PHE A 470 -5.28 4.86 8.65
C PHE A 470 -4.34 4.66 9.84
N PRO A 471 -4.12 3.45 10.38
CA PRO A 471 -3.05 3.23 11.36
C PRO A 471 -1.67 3.58 10.81
N TYR A 472 -1.38 3.23 9.55
CA TYR A 472 -0.12 3.58 8.88
C TYR A 472 0.06 5.10 8.74
N LEU A 473 -1.00 5.82 8.34
CA LEU A 473 -0.97 7.30 8.24
C LEU A 473 -0.81 7.95 9.62
N ASN A 474 -1.43 7.37 10.65
CA ASN A 474 -1.32 7.86 12.02
C ASN A 474 0.07 7.61 12.62
N ASP A 475 0.69 6.46 12.34
CA ASP A 475 2.09 6.19 12.69
C ASP A 475 3.03 7.23 12.07
N ALA A 476 2.80 7.65 10.81
CA ALA A 476 3.57 8.71 10.16
C ALA A 476 3.40 10.06 10.90
N ALA A 477 2.16 10.42 11.24
CA ALA A 477 1.86 11.65 11.98
C ALA A 477 2.50 11.63 13.37
N ALA A 478 2.47 10.51 14.07
CA ALA A 478 3.10 10.35 15.37
C ALA A 478 4.65 10.48 15.33
N LEU A 479 5.30 10.03 14.24
CA LEU A 479 6.73 10.22 14.06
C LEU A 479 7.12 11.70 14.00
N VAL A 480 6.34 12.50 13.29
CA VAL A 480 6.59 13.95 13.19
C VAL A 480 6.23 14.67 14.49
N GLU A 481 5.10 14.34 15.10
CA GLU A 481 4.67 14.92 16.39
C GLU A 481 5.67 14.68 17.50
N ASN A 482 6.34 13.52 17.53
CA ASN A 482 7.40 13.17 18.48
C ASN A 482 8.78 13.72 18.08
N GLY A 483 8.89 14.47 16.99
CA GLY A 483 10.15 15.07 16.53
C GLY A 483 11.18 14.07 16.00
N ALA A 484 10.74 12.85 15.63
CA ALA A 484 11.64 11.82 15.10
C ALA A 484 12.04 12.08 13.65
N ALA A 485 11.22 12.82 12.90
CA ALA A 485 11.46 13.22 11.51
C ALA A 485 10.59 14.43 11.14
N THR A 486 10.89 15.10 10.03
CA THR A 486 10.03 16.13 9.45
C THR A 486 9.01 15.51 8.48
N ILE A 487 7.97 16.28 8.11
CA ILE A 487 6.95 15.90 7.12
C ILE A 487 7.62 15.54 5.79
N GLU A 488 8.52 16.39 5.32
CA GLU A 488 9.23 16.24 4.05
C GLU A 488 10.13 15.00 4.03
N GLU A 489 10.82 14.73 5.14
CA GLU A 489 11.69 13.55 5.26
C GLU A 489 10.87 12.25 5.20
N VAL A 490 9.74 12.17 5.91
CA VAL A 490 8.88 10.98 5.90
C VAL A 490 8.25 10.79 4.51
N ASP A 491 7.70 11.84 3.91
CA ASP A 491 7.10 11.77 2.57
C ASP A 491 8.14 11.36 1.51
N THR A 492 9.35 11.89 1.59
CA THR A 492 10.46 11.54 0.69
C THR A 492 10.88 10.08 0.88
N ALA A 493 11.10 9.65 2.12
CA ALA A 493 11.51 8.29 2.42
C ALA A 493 10.48 7.25 1.94
N VAL A 494 9.19 7.52 2.12
CA VAL A 494 8.11 6.66 1.62
C VAL A 494 8.05 6.67 0.09
N ALA A 495 8.02 7.84 -0.54
CA ALA A 495 7.88 7.93 -1.99
C ALA A 495 9.11 7.38 -2.72
N GLN A 496 10.31 7.70 -2.26
CA GLN A 496 11.55 7.26 -2.90
C GLN A 496 12.01 5.89 -2.41
N GLY A 497 11.94 5.63 -1.09
CA GLY A 497 12.44 4.40 -0.50
C GLY A 497 11.53 3.19 -0.68
N LEU A 498 10.20 3.37 -0.60
CA LEU A 498 9.22 2.30 -0.83
C LEU A 498 8.66 2.29 -2.25
N GLY A 499 8.84 3.36 -3.02
CA GLY A 499 8.26 3.51 -4.35
C GLY A 499 6.76 3.77 -4.33
N PHE A 500 6.20 4.23 -3.21
CA PHE A 500 4.78 4.57 -3.13
C PHE A 500 4.49 5.83 -3.96
N PRO A 501 3.27 5.98 -4.50
CA PRO A 501 2.94 7.08 -5.41
C PRO A 501 3.04 8.46 -4.77
N MET A 502 2.90 8.52 -3.45
CA MET A 502 3.06 9.74 -2.63
C MET A 502 3.36 9.36 -1.18
N GLY A 503 3.92 10.30 -0.44
CA GLY A 503 4.12 10.12 0.99
C GLY A 503 2.83 10.23 1.81
N PRO A 504 2.85 9.84 3.09
CA PRO A 504 1.66 9.76 3.94
C PRO A 504 0.98 11.12 4.16
N PHE A 505 1.75 12.20 4.30
CA PHE A 505 1.19 13.54 4.52
C PHE A 505 0.58 14.13 3.25
N ALA A 506 1.22 13.93 2.10
CA ALA A 506 0.64 14.27 0.81
C ALA A 506 -0.66 13.47 0.52
N LEU A 507 -0.76 12.24 1.02
CA LEU A 507 -1.97 11.40 0.92
C LEU A 507 -3.06 11.90 1.85
N LEU A 508 -2.75 12.22 3.13
CA LEU A 508 -3.69 12.84 4.07
C LEU A 508 -4.29 14.13 3.51
N ASP A 509 -3.45 15.00 2.95
CA ASP A 509 -3.91 16.23 2.30
C ASP A 509 -4.77 15.98 1.06
N ALA A 510 -4.55 14.91 0.34
CA ALA A 510 -5.35 14.51 -0.83
C ALA A 510 -6.71 13.94 -0.43
N ILE A 511 -6.79 13.15 0.64
CA ILE A 511 -8.03 12.62 1.21
C ILE A 511 -8.86 13.76 1.80
N GLY A 512 -8.21 14.66 2.51
CA GLY A 512 -8.79 15.73 3.32
C GLY A 512 -8.68 15.41 4.81
N LEU A 513 -8.11 16.35 5.57
CA LEU A 513 -7.77 16.11 6.98
C LEU A 513 -9.00 15.92 7.88
N ASP A 514 -10.08 16.63 7.61
CA ASP A 514 -11.37 16.44 8.30
C ASP A 514 -11.99 15.06 8.05
N VAL A 515 -11.90 14.57 6.82
CA VAL A 515 -12.36 13.21 6.45
C VAL A 515 -11.47 12.17 7.13
N SER A 516 -10.16 12.38 7.12
CA SER A 516 -9.17 11.48 7.75
C SER A 516 -9.38 11.39 9.26
N GLU A 517 -9.56 12.53 9.93
CA GLU A 517 -9.85 12.58 11.37
C GLU A 517 -11.15 11.84 11.71
N ALA A 518 -12.22 12.09 10.96
CA ALA A 518 -13.50 11.43 11.19
C ALA A 518 -13.42 9.91 11.03
N ILE A 519 -12.66 9.41 10.03
CA ILE A 519 -12.44 7.97 9.85
C ILE A 519 -11.63 7.40 11.00
N GLN A 520 -10.54 8.06 11.40
CA GLN A 520 -9.67 7.59 12.50
C GLN A 520 -10.45 7.51 13.82
N LEU A 521 -11.27 8.53 14.15
CA LEU A 521 -12.12 8.51 15.34
C LEU A 521 -13.05 7.31 15.35
N ARG A 522 -13.72 7.03 14.22
CA ARG A 522 -14.63 5.88 14.11
C ARG A 522 -13.91 4.54 14.21
N LEU A 523 -12.73 4.42 13.57
CA LEU A 523 -11.91 3.21 13.67
C LEU A 523 -11.44 2.97 15.11
N HIS A 524 -11.07 4.04 15.82
CA HIS A 524 -10.69 3.99 17.22
C HIS A 524 -11.86 3.56 18.11
N GLU A 525 -13.03 4.18 17.93
CA GLU A 525 -14.24 3.83 18.68
C GLU A 525 -14.71 2.38 18.44
N ALA A 526 -14.60 1.91 17.19
CA ALA A 526 -15.06 0.57 16.82
C ALA A 526 -14.13 -0.55 17.30
N ASN A 527 -12.81 -0.31 17.39
CA ASN A 527 -11.82 -1.35 17.65
C ASN A 527 -11.06 -1.16 18.97
N ASP A 528 -11.28 -0.05 19.70
CA ASP A 528 -10.48 0.36 20.88
C ASP A 528 -8.95 0.33 20.60
N ASP A 529 -8.55 0.61 19.34
CA ASP A 529 -7.17 0.58 18.90
C ASP A 529 -6.52 1.98 19.13
N PRO A 530 -5.58 2.10 20.08
CA PRO A 530 -4.93 3.37 20.37
C PRO A 530 -4.07 3.88 19.21
N ASP A 531 -3.57 2.97 18.36
CA ASP A 531 -2.67 3.32 17.25
C ASP A 531 -3.39 4.05 16.11
N VAL A 532 -4.74 4.05 16.09
CA VAL A 532 -5.53 4.76 15.07
C VAL A 532 -6.17 6.04 15.60
N LYS A 533 -6.03 6.32 16.90
CA LYS A 533 -6.52 7.58 17.48
C LYS A 533 -5.82 8.76 16.80
N PRO A 534 -6.56 9.79 16.30
CA PRO A 534 -5.95 10.94 15.64
C PRO A 534 -4.88 11.60 16.50
N THR A 535 -3.73 11.97 15.90
CA THR A 535 -2.70 12.76 16.60
C THR A 535 -3.20 14.18 16.88
N ALA A 536 -2.65 14.83 17.92
CA ALA A 536 -3.01 16.20 18.25
C ALA A 536 -2.70 17.16 17.10
N MET A 537 -1.64 16.92 16.35
CA MET A 537 -1.25 17.72 15.19
C MET A 537 -2.33 17.66 14.09
N LEU A 538 -2.88 16.48 13.79
CA LEU A 538 -3.97 16.33 12.81
C LEU A 538 -5.20 17.12 13.25
N SER A 539 -5.65 16.91 14.49
CA SER A 539 -6.83 17.60 15.04
C SER A 539 -6.68 19.13 15.09
N GLN A 540 -5.46 19.62 15.38
CA GLN A 540 -5.17 21.07 15.34
C GLN A 540 -5.29 21.64 13.92
N LEU A 541 -4.78 20.94 12.90
CA LEU A 541 -4.91 21.38 11.51
C LEU A 541 -6.37 21.44 11.08
N VAL A 542 -7.19 20.45 11.45
CA VAL A 542 -8.63 20.43 11.19
C VAL A 542 -9.33 21.60 11.88
N ALA A 543 -9.05 21.84 13.16
CA ALA A 543 -9.60 22.97 13.92
C ALA A 543 -9.24 24.34 13.32
N LEU A 544 -8.08 24.45 12.69
CA LEU A 544 -7.63 25.66 11.99
C LEU A 544 -8.21 25.80 10.57
N GLY A 545 -9.05 24.87 10.11
CA GLY A 545 -9.58 24.86 8.75
C GLY A 545 -8.56 24.55 7.66
N ARG A 546 -7.38 24.06 8.03
CA ARG A 546 -6.35 23.58 7.10
C ARG A 546 -6.64 22.12 6.74
N LEU A 547 -7.48 21.93 5.71
CA LEU A 547 -8.08 20.63 5.40
C LEU A 547 -7.42 19.93 4.21
N GLY A 548 -6.20 20.30 3.86
CA GLY A 548 -5.43 19.73 2.76
C GLY A 548 -5.67 20.45 1.43
N ARG A 549 -5.61 19.72 0.32
CA ARG A 549 -5.70 20.28 -1.05
C ARG A 549 -6.98 21.08 -1.30
N LYS A 550 -8.09 20.73 -0.69
CA LYS A 550 -9.38 21.42 -0.87
C LYS A 550 -9.42 22.84 -0.29
N THR A 551 -8.52 23.13 0.67
CA THR A 551 -8.37 24.47 1.27
C THR A 551 -7.02 25.09 0.94
N GLU A 552 -6.28 24.50 -0.02
CA GLU A 552 -4.93 24.89 -0.44
C GLU A 552 -3.89 24.87 0.70
N ALA A 553 -4.24 24.32 1.85
CA ALA A 553 -3.38 24.21 3.03
C ALA A 553 -3.76 22.98 3.88
N GLY A 554 -2.78 22.20 4.26
CA GLY A 554 -2.89 21.05 5.15
C GLY A 554 -1.56 20.87 5.87
N PHE A 555 -1.01 19.66 5.83
CA PHE A 555 0.38 19.38 6.19
C PHE A 555 1.33 20.12 5.24
N HIS A 556 0.99 20.14 3.95
CA HIS A 556 1.68 20.94 2.94
C HIS A 556 0.90 22.22 2.60
N SER A 557 1.60 23.18 1.97
CA SER A 557 0.99 24.37 1.36
C SER A 557 0.87 24.17 -0.15
N TYR A 558 -0.33 24.40 -0.70
CA TYR A 558 -0.63 24.25 -2.13
C TYR A 558 -0.90 25.58 -2.82
N SER A 559 -0.77 26.71 -2.09
CA SER A 559 -0.91 28.04 -2.67
C SER A 559 0.24 28.28 -3.65
N VAL A 560 -0.05 28.22 -4.92
CA VAL A 560 0.83 28.76 -5.96
C VAL A 560 0.76 30.29 -5.81
N TRP A 561 1.86 30.94 -5.49
CA TRP A 561 1.98 32.38 -5.62
C TRP A 561 1.59 32.74 -7.05
N ARG A 562 0.35 33.20 -7.26
CA ARG A 562 0.01 33.87 -8.50
C ARG A 562 0.76 35.21 -8.44
N VAL A 563 1.93 35.24 -9.07
CA VAL A 563 2.53 36.51 -9.46
C VAL A 563 1.55 37.10 -10.46
N THR A 564 0.72 38.02 -10.00
CA THR A 564 -0.07 38.88 -10.86
C THR A 564 0.95 39.76 -11.58
N ALA A 565 1.23 39.46 -12.85
CA ALA A 565 1.90 40.38 -13.80
C ALA A 565 0.91 41.43 -14.24
#